data_de0cf333d9b9fcb1a4f94804cc10573b
#
_entry.id   de0cf333d9b9fcb1a4f94804cc10573b
#
_cell.length_a   1.000
_cell.length_b   1.000
_cell.length_c   1.000
_cell.angle_alpha   90.00
_cell.angle_beta   90.00
_cell.angle_gamma   90.00
#
_symmetry.space_group_name_H-M   'P 1'
#
loop_
_entity.id
_entity.type
_entity.pdbx_description
1 polymer ?
#
loop_
_entity_poly.entity_id
_entity_poly.type
_entity_poly.pdbx_seq_one_letter_code
_entity_poly.pdbx_strand_id
1 'polypeptide(L)'
;FKLCIDRASVKLGRAEAEERLVGTESVVCMRGWLTAPEEAKLTAVLAKYDCAWDLADPTEDEYPEVPVKLQNNKFTEPLNMVTNMYSLPAYGTVDPNPLMAPFFILFYGIMMADMGYGLVMMIAALVALGKMKPKRGSKYFCELLFACGVSTFLLGIVTGGFFGNAVPTIVKMFGHDVKLGILTSPLLDPLTDTTQILIGAMVLGFIQLSTGMVVNMVMECRQGKVGDAIFNEGTWFVIFAGLALFVLKIGNIGGVPVVLLSLIHISEPTRR
;
A
#
# COMPACT_ATOMS: atom_id res chain seq x y z
N PHE A 1 -34.41 -15.97 -1.62
CA PHE A 1 -33.88 -14.62 -1.43
C PHE A 1 -32.64 -14.37 -2.31
N LYS A 2 -31.60 -15.22 -2.27
CA LYS A 2 -30.39 -15.08 -3.13
C LYS A 2 -30.73 -15.04 -4.62
N LEU A 3 -31.62 -15.93 -5.09
CA LEU A 3 -32.03 -16.01 -6.49
C LEU A 3 -32.78 -14.73 -6.95
N CYS A 4 -33.51 -14.07 -6.06
CA CYS A 4 -34.16 -12.79 -6.36
C CYS A 4 -33.14 -11.64 -6.45
N ILE A 5 -32.12 -11.66 -5.59
CA ILE A 5 -31.01 -10.68 -5.64
C ILE A 5 -30.22 -10.86 -6.93
N ASP A 6 -29.88 -12.10 -7.30
CA ASP A 6 -29.14 -12.39 -8.53
C ASP A 6 -29.94 -11.96 -9.79
N ARG A 7 -31.25 -12.21 -9.81
CA ARG A 7 -32.12 -11.71 -10.91
C ARG A 7 -32.22 -10.19 -10.93
N ALA A 8 -32.32 -9.55 -9.78
CA ALA A 8 -32.37 -8.10 -9.70
C ALA A 8 -31.04 -7.46 -10.16
N SER A 9 -29.90 -8.04 -9.76
CA SER A 9 -28.59 -7.56 -10.18
C SER A 9 -28.34 -7.72 -11.69
N VAL A 10 -28.81 -8.82 -12.29
CA VAL A 10 -28.73 -9.01 -13.75
C VAL A 10 -29.60 -8.01 -14.49
N LYS A 11 -30.83 -7.72 -13.98
CA LYS A 11 -31.71 -6.70 -14.60
C LYS A 11 -31.11 -5.31 -14.47
N LEU A 12 -30.56 -4.97 -13.30
CA LEU A 12 -29.89 -3.69 -13.10
C LEU A 12 -28.70 -3.53 -14.04
N GLY A 13 -27.83 -4.55 -14.13
CA GLY A 13 -26.69 -4.50 -15.03
C GLY A 13 -27.07 -4.41 -16.53
N ARG A 14 -28.23 -4.96 -16.92
CA ARG A 14 -28.77 -4.75 -18.28
C ARG A 14 -29.23 -3.31 -18.48
N ALA A 15 -29.99 -2.75 -17.54
CA ALA A 15 -30.47 -1.38 -17.63
C ALA A 15 -29.31 -0.37 -17.66
N GLU A 16 -28.28 -0.58 -16.83
CA GLU A 16 -27.05 0.23 -16.83
C GLU A 16 -26.26 0.10 -18.17
N ALA A 17 -26.26 -1.09 -18.77
CA ALA A 17 -25.64 -1.29 -20.06
C ALA A 17 -26.43 -0.59 -21.18
N GLU A 18 -27.76 -0.64 -21.14
CA GLU A 18 -28.65 0.03 -22.09
C GLU A 18 -28.45 1.56 -22.09
N GLU A 19 -28.25 2.16 -20.90
CA GLU A 19 -27.95 3.60 -20.79
C GLU A 19 -26.63 4.02 -21.46
N ARG A 20 -25.69 3.09 -21.59
CA ARG A 20 -24.36 3.34 -22.19
C ARG A 20 -24.32 3.04 -23.69
N LEU A 21 -25.40 2.51 -24.24
CA LEU A 21 -25.49 2.23 -25.67
C LEU A 21 -25.78 3.51 -26.45
N VAL A 22 -24.95 3.78 -27.43
CA VAL A 22 -25.23 4.85 -28.43
C VAL A 22 -25.80 4.19 -29.66
N GLY A 23 -27.05 4.49 -29.98
CA GLY A 23 -27.74 3.84 -31.07
C GLY A 23 -28.55 4.81 -31.95
N THR A 24 -28.71 4.43 -33.20
CA THR A 24 -29.73 4.93 -34.10
C THR A 24 -30.85 3.91 -34.20
N GLU A 25 -31.91 4.17 -34.93
CA GLU A 25 -33.06 3.24 -35.09
C GLU A 25 -32.66 1.83 -35.58
N SER A 26 -31.52 1.70 -36.29
CA SER A 26 -31.09 0.45 -36.92
C SER A 26 -29.72 -0.06 -36.49
N VAL A 27 -28.89 0.74 -35.81
CA VAL A 27 -27.54 0.38 -35.44
C VAL A 27 -27.27 0.75 -33.96
N VAL A 28 -26.69 -0.18 -33.20
CA VAL A 28 -26.27 0.04 -31.81
C VAL A 28 -24.77 -0.05 -31.76
N CYS A 29 -24.14 1.00 -31.20
CA CYS A 29 -22.70 1.04 -30.94
C CYS A 29 -22.44 0.93 -29.44
N MET A 30 -21.50 0.07 -29.09
CA MET A 30 -21.05 -0.11 -27.71
C MET A 30 -19.53 0.06 -27.63
N ARG A 31 -19.07 0.89 -26.71
CA ARG A 31 -17.65 1.03 -26.40
C ARG A 31 -17.38 0.46 -24.99
N GLY A 32 -16.29 -0.26 -24.85
CA GLY A 32 -15.93 -0.85 -23.58
C GLY A 32 -14.42 -1.11 -23.48
N TRP A 33 -13.95 -1.33 -22.27
CA TRP A 33 -12.56 -1.64 -21.98
C TRP A 33 -12.40 -3.14 -21.70
N LEU A 34 -11.32 -3.71 -22.21
CA LEU A 34 -11.00 -5.13 -22.06
C LEU A 34 -9.56 -5.30 -21.61
N THR A 35 -9.30 -6.30 -20.78
CA THR A 35 -7.93 -6.67 -20.44
C THR A 35 -7.32 -7.52 -21.57
N ALA A 36 -6.06 -7.29 -21.93
CA ALA A 36 -5.37 -7.99 -23.01
C ALA A 36 -5.48 -9.55 -22.93
N PRO A 37 -5.38 -10.21 -21.76
CA PRO A 37 -5.56 -11.67 -21.67
C PRO A 37 -6.98 -12.17 -21.99
N GLU A 38 -7.98 -11.29 -21.97
CA GLU A 38 -9.39 -11.65 -22.23
C GLU A 38 -9.81 -11.38 -23.68
N GLU A 39 -8.94 -10.77 -24.49
CA GLU A 39 -9.16 -10.47 -25.89
C GLU A 39 -9.60 -11.70 -26.70
N ALA A 40 -8.86 -12.79 -26.60
CA ALA A 40 -9.17 -14.02 -27.32
C ALA A 40 -10.53 -14.61 -26.94
N LYS A 41 -10.98 -14.42 -25.70
CA LYS A 41 -12.29 -14.90 -25.24
C LYS A 41 -13.41 -14.03 -25.80
N LEU A 42 -13.22 -12.71 -25.80
CA LEU A 42 -14.20 -11.78 -26.34
C LEU A 42 -14.38 -11.99 -27.84
N THR A 43 -13.28 -12.08 -28.58
CA THR A 43 -13.29 -12.35 -30.02
C THR A 43 -14.05 -13.64 -30.38
N ALA A 44 -13.80 -14.72 -29.60
CA ALA A 44 -14.51 -15.99 -29.78
C ALA A 44 -16.03 -15.90 -29.49
N VAL A 45 -16.43 -14.97 -28.63
CA VAL A 45 -17.86 -14.70 -28.36
C VAL A 45 -18.46 -13.83 -29.48
N LEU A 46 -17.78 -12.75 -29.85
CA LEU A 46 -18.24 -11.82 -30.88
C LEU A 46 -18.40 -12.50 -32.25
N ALA A 47 -17.52 -13.43 -32.61
CA ALA A 47 -17.61 -14.23 -33.83
C ALA A 47 -18.91 -15.05 -33.96
N LYS A 48 -19.70 -15.20 -32.90
CA LYS A 48 -21.00 -15.89 -32.92
C LYS A 48 -22.17 -14.97 -33.25
N TYR A 49 -21.93 -13.66 -33.27
CA TYR A 49 -22.95 -12.65 -33.52
C TYR A 49 -22.62 -11.91 -34.83
N ASP A 50 -23.65 -11.46 -35.49
CA ASP A 50 -23.50 -10.61 -36.70
C ASP A 50 -23.24 -9.16 -36.29
N CYS A 51 -21.99 -8.88 -35.89
CA CYS A 51 -21.54 -7.57 -35.45
C CYS A 51 -20.13 -7.27 -35.98
N ALA A 52 -19.91 -6.01 -36.34
CA ALA A 52 -18.59 -5.48 -36.62
C ALA A 52 -17.93 -5.00 -35.32
N TRP A 53 -16.68 -5.32 -35.14
CA TRP A 53 -15.91 -4.92 -33.95
C TRP A 53 -14.50 -4.50 -34.35
N ASP A 54 -13.96 -3.57 -33.58
CA ASP A 54 -12.60 -3.07 -33.73
C ASP A 54 -11.94 -3.06 -32.34
N LEU A 55 -10.66 -3.41 -32.27
CA LEU A 55 -9.86 -3.44 -31.07
C LEU A 55 -8.68 -2.51 -31.28
N ALA A 56 -8.59 -1.49 -30.44
CA ALA A 56 -7.50 -0.52 -30.44
C ALA A 56 -6.93 -0.36 -29.02
N ASP A 57 -5.63 -0.12 -28.94
CA ASP A 57 -5.01 0.28 -27.67
C ASP A 57 -5.44 1.69 -27.31
N PRO A 58 -5.59 2.00 -26.00
CA PRO A 58 -5.98 3.33 -25.55
C PRO A 58 -4.92 4.37 -25.95
N THR A 59 -5.38 5.53 -26.38
CA THR A 59 -4.53 6.70 -26.66
C THR A 59 -4.15 7.41 -25.36
N GLU A 60 -3.07 8.20 -25.36
CA GLU A 60 -2.62 8.94 -24.17
C GLU A 60 -3.71 9.86 -23.60
N ASP A 61 -4.55 10.44 -24.46
CA ASP A 61 -5.66 11.31 -24.04
C ASP A 61 -6.77 10.54 -23.31
N GLU A 62 -6.88 9.24 -23.54
CA GLU A 62 -7.88 8.37 -22.93
C GLU A 62 -7.41 7.74 -21.60
N TYR A 63 -6.13 7.78 -21.28
CA TYR A 63 -5.56 7.16 -20.07
C TYR A 63 -6.31 7.49 -18.78
N PRO A 64 -6.81 8.72 -18.56
CA PRO A 64 -7.59 9.03 -17.35
C PRO A 64 -8.91 8.27 -17.23
N GLU A 65 -9.49 7.85 -18.36
CA GLU A 65 -10.79 7.15 -18.42
C GLU A 65 -10.65 5.62 -18.42
N VAL A 66 -9.44 5.10 -18.67
CA VAL A 66 -9.18 3.65 -18.72
C VAL A 66 -9.28 3.03 -17.33
N PRO A 67 -10.19 2.07 -17.10
CA PRO A 67 -10.27 1.37 -15.83
C PRO A 67 -9.05 0.46 -15.64
N VAL A 68 -8.38 0.59 -14.51
CA VAL A 68 -7.18 -0.18 -14.19
C VAL A 68 -7.53 -1.44 -13.41
N LYS A 69 -6.98 -2.57 -13.83
CA LYS A 69 -7.02 -3.83 -13.10
C LYS A 69 -5.61 -4.20 -12.67
N LEU A 70 -5.35 -4.11 -11.37
CA LEU A 70 -4.06 -4.48 -10.80
C LEU A 70 -3.85 -5.99 -10.86
N GLN A 71 -2.67 -6.41 -11.34
CA GLN A 71 -2.24 -7.79 -11.36
C GLN A 71 -1.02 -7.94 -10.45
N ASN A 72 -1.27 -8.41 -9.23
CA ASN A 72 -0.27 -8.50 -8.17
C ASN A 72 0.09 -9.94 -7.84
N ASN A 73 1.27 -10.13 -7.25
CA ASN A 73 1.73 -11.39 -6.71
C ASN A 73 0.96 -11.74 -5.42
N LYS A 74 0.93 -13.01 -5.03
CA LYS A 74 0.25 -13.48 -3.80
C LYS A 74 0.63 -12.72 -2.53
N PHE A 75 1.84 -12.15 -2.46
CA PHE A 75 2.30 -11.36 -1.32
C PHE A 75 1.77 -9.92 -1.34
N THR A 76 1.64 -9.33 -2.53
CA THR A 76 1.20 -7.94 -2.72
C THR A 76 -0.30 -7.82 -3.01
N GLU A 77 -0.92 -8.90 -3.48
CA GLU A 77 -2.36 -8.97 -3.79
C GLU A 77 -3.28 -8.54 -2.62
N PRO A 78 -3.00 -8.89 -1.34
CA PRO A 78 -3.80 -8.43 -0.21
C PRO A 78 -3.89 -6.91 -0.07
N LEU A 79 -2.84 -6.18 -0.48
CA LEU A 79 -2.82 -4.72 -0.44
C LEU A 79 -3.72 -4.06 -1.48
N ASN A 80 -4.21 -4.82 -2.50
CA ASN A 80 -5.22 -4.31 -3.42
C ASN A 80 -6.44 -3.75 -2.70
N MET A 81 -6.76 -4.29 -1.51
CA MET A 81 -7.84 -3.74 -0.69
C MET A 81 -7.51 -2.32 -0.22
N VAL A 82 -6.29 -2.09 0.26
CA VAL A 82 -5.83 -0.78 0.74
C VAL A 82 -5.81 0.21 -0.42
N THR A 83 -5.21 -0.17 -1.55
CA THR A 83 -5.16 0.66 -2.76
C THR A 83 -6.56 1.02 -3.27
N ASN A 84 -7.49 0.07 -3.31
CA ASN A 84 -8.87 0.31 -3.72
C ASN A 84 -9.63 1.25 -2.76
N MET A 85 -9.25 1.33 -1.48
CA MET A 85 -9.86 2.26 -0.53
C MET A 85 -9.42 3.72 -0.76
N TYR A 86 -8.17 3.91 -1.22
CA TYR A 86 -7.65 5.26 -1.49
C TYR A 86 -7.97 5.70 -2.92
N SER A 87 -7.32 5.12 -3.89
CA SER A 87 -7.58 5.29 -5.33
C SER A 87 -6.72 4.31 -6.12
N LEU A 88 -7.23 3.85 -7.26
CA LEU A 88 -6.43 3.10 -8.21
C LEU A 88 -5.42 4.03 -8.90
N PRO A 89 -4.19 3.56 -9.18
CA PRO A 89 -3.24 4.34 -9.97
C PRO A 89 -3.79 4.57 -11.39
N ALA A 90 -3.42 5.68 -12.02
CA ALA A 90 -3.79 5.94 -13.40
C ALA A 90 -3.18 4.91 -14.35
N TYR A 91 -3.83 4.66 -15.49
CA TYR A 91 -3.30 3.76 -16.51
C TYR A 91 -1.94 4.24 -17.01
N GLY A 92 -1.00 3.32 -17.18
CA GLY A 92 0.38 3.66 -17.58
C GLY A 92 1.31 4.08 -16.42
N THR A 93 0.81 4.18 -15.17
CA THR A 93 1.64 4.46 -13.99
C THR A 93 2.10 3.17 -13.29
N VAL A 94 3.06 3.31 -12.38
CA VAL A 94 3.60 2.17 -11.62
C VAL A 94 2.61 1.74 -10.53
N ASP A 95 2.45 0.42 -10.37
CA ASP A 95 1.67 -0.14 -9.25
C ASP A 95 2.39 0.14 -7.91
N PRO A 96 1.74 0.82 -6.96
CA PRO A 96 2.33 1.12 -5.66
C PRO A 96 2.42 -0.11 -4.74
N ASN A 97 1.61 -1.15 -4.96
CA ASN A 97 1.47 -2.29 -4.05
C ASN A 97 2.79 -3.03 -3.77
N PRO A 98 3.64 -3.36 -4.78
CA PRO A 98 4.89 -4.06 -4.53
C PRO A 98 5.87 -3.27 -3.64
N LEU A 99 5.83 -1.93 -3.74
CA LEU A 99 6.66 -1.05 -2.93
C LEU A 99 6.07 -0.82 -1.54
N MET A 100 4.76 -0.65 -1.46
CA MET A 100 4.06 -0.37 -0.21
C MET A 100 3.97 -1.59 0.70
N ALA A 101 3.84 -2.82 0.15
CA ALA A 101 3.61 -4.04 0.89
C ALA A 101 4.65 -4.30 2.00
N PRO A 102 5.97 -4.31 1.73
CA PRO A 102 6.96 -4.62 2.75
C PRO A 102 6.96 -3.57 3.87
N PHE A 103 6.84 -2.29 3.53
CA PHE A 103 6.79 -1.23 4.53
C PHE A 103 5.52 -1.30 5.37
N PHE A 104 4.37 -1.49 4.75
CA PHE A 104 3.09 -1.57 5.46
C PHE A 104 3.08 -2.70 6.49
N ILE A 105 3.48 -3.91 6.08
CA ILE A 105 3.54 -5.08 6.95
C ILE A 105 4.55 -4.89 8.07
N LEU A 106 5.73 -4.33 7.77
CA LEU A 106 6.78 -4.08 8.74
C LEU A 106 6.37 -3.03 9.77
N PHE A 107 5.83 -1.88 9.32
CA PHE A 107 5.36 -0.83 10.23
C PHE A 107 4.23 -1.30 11.14
N TYR A 108 3.29 -2.06 10.58
CA TYR A 108 2.21 -2.63 11.38
C TYR A 108 2.78 -3.52 12.49
N GLY A 109 3.75 -4.35 12.15
CA GLY A 109 4.41 -5.22 13.12
C GLY A 109 5.19 -4.43 14.19
N ILE A 110 5.91 -3.36 13.83
CA ILE A 110 6.63 -2.49 14.78
C ILE A 110 5.64 -1.79 15.74
N MET A 111 4.51 -1.32 15.18
CA MET A 111 3.52 -0.58 15.96
C MET A 111 2.84 -1.46 17.02
N MET A 112 2.54 -2.71 16.69
CA MET A 112 1.89 -3.66 17.60
C MET A 112 2.89 -4.45 18.45
N ALA A 113 3.99 -4.90 17.88
CA ALA A 113 5.17 -5.57 18.45
C ALA A 113 4.88 -6.51 19.64
N ASP A 114 3.90 -7.41 19.51
CA ASP A 114 3.42 -8.31 20.56
C ASP A 114 3.11 -9.71 20.01
N MET A 115 3.74 -10.74 20.58
CA MET A 115 3.55 -12.13 20.16
C MET A 115 2.11 -12.63 20.35
N GLY A 116 1.47 -12.26 21.46
CA GLY A 116 0.13 -12.71 21.79
C GLY A 116 -0.91 -12.17 20.82
N TYR A 117 -0.88 -10.87 20.54
CA TYR A 117 -1.77 -10.25 19.57
C TYR A 117 -1.48 -10.75 18.14
N GLY A 118 -0.20 -10.90 17.77
CA GLY A 118 0.19 -11.48 16.47
C GLY A 118 -0.39 -12.88 16.27
N LEU A 119 -0.31 -13.74 17.28
CA LEU A 119 -0.86 -15.10 17.25
C LEU A 119 -2.40 -15.09 17.10
N VAL A 120 -3.09 -14.24 17.86
CA VAL A 120 -4.56 -14.09 17.77
C VAL A 120 -4.97 -13.65 16.38
N MET A 121 -4.25 -12.68 15.79
CA MET A 121 -4.53 -12.20 14.43
C MET A 121 -4.33 -13.31 13.39
N MET A 122 -3.25 -14.07 13.48
CA MET A 122 -2.99 -15.20 12.58
C MET A 122 -4.10 -16.26 12.68
N ILE A 123 -4.47 -16.65 13.90
CA ILE A 123 -5.54 -17.65 14.13
C ILE A 123 -6.87 -17.12 13.59
N ALA A 124 -7.24 -15.88 13.89
CA ALA A 124 -8.46 -15.27 13.42
C ALA A 124 -8.52 -15.21 11.88
N ALA A 125 -7.42 -14.83 11.23
CA ALA A 125 -7.32 -14.82 9.78
C ALA A 125 -7.47 -16.22 9.16
N LEU A 126 -6.79 -17.24 9.73
CA LEU A 126 -6.87 -18.63 9.25
C LEU A 126 -8.29 -19.22 9.45
N VAL A 127 -8.92 -18.94 10.57
CA VAL A 127 -10.31 -19.38 10.83
C VAL A 127 -11.27 -18.71 9.86
N ALA A 128 -11.10 -17.41 9.61
CA ALA A 128 -11.93 -16.68 8.66
C ALA A 128 -11.76 -17.22 7.23
N LEU A 129 -10.54 -17.45 6.79
CA LEU A 129 -10.24 -18.00 5.46
C LEU A 129 -10.76 -19.46 5.32
N GLY A 130 -10.60 -20.28 6.36
CA GLY A 130 -11.00 -21.69 6.32
C GLY A 130 -12.51 -21.91 6.41
N LYS A 131 -13.17 -21.26 7.39
CA LYS A 131 -14.61 -21.44 7.66
C LYS A 131 -15.54 -20.58 6.85
N MET A 132 -15.22 -19.29 6.68
CA MET A 132 -16.13 -18.33 6.08
C MET A 132 -16.01 -18.26 4.55
N LYS A 133 -14.90 -18.74 3.96
CA LYS A 133 -14.60 -18.68 2.51
C LYS A 133 -14.98 -17.31 1.93
N PRO A 134 -14.37 -16.22 2.42
CA PRO A 134 -14.79 -14.87 2.11
C PRO A 134 -14.66 -14.57 0.61
N LYS A 135 -15.52 -13.70 0.09
CA LYS A 135 -15.46 -13.22 -1.29
C LYS A 135 -14.22 -12.31 -1.45
N ARG A 136 -13.84 -12.06 -2.70
CA ARG A 136 -12.60 -11.42 -3.13
C ARG A 136 -12.08 -10.27 -2.21
N GLY A 137 -12.89 -9.27 -1.87
CA GLY A 137 -12.49 -8.15 -1.01
C GLY A 137 -12.20 -8.58 0.44
N SER A 138 -13.10 -9.37 1.05
CA SER A 138 -12.90 -9.87 2.42
C SER A 138 -11.78 -10.91 2.50
N LYS A 139 -11.49 -11.62 1.41
CA LYS A 139 -10.36 -12.54 1.33
C LYS A 139 -9.04 -11.77 1.44
N TYR A 140 -8.87 -10.70 0.69
CA TYR A 140 -7.69 -9.84 0.76
C TYR A 140 -7.47 -9.25 2.16
N PHE A 141 -8.55 -8.85 2.83
CA PHE A 141 -8.46 -8.39 4.21
C PHE A 141 -7.92 -9.48 5.15
N CYS A 142 -8.43 -10.71 5.05
CA CYS A 142 -7.97 -11.82 5.89
C CYS A 142 -6.50 -12.18 5.59
N GLU A 143 -6.10 -12.16 4.33
CA GLU A 143 -4.70 -12.42 3.92
C GLU A 143 -3.76 -11.31 4.43
N LEU A 144 -4.19 -10.05 4.35
CA LEU A 144 -3.45 -8.92 4.90
C LEU A 144 -3.33 -9.01 6.43
N LEU A 145 -4.44 -9.36 7.11
CA LEU A 145 -4.46 -9.56 8.56
C LEU A 145 -3.51 -10.69 8.98
N PHE A 146 -3.43 -11.76 8.19
CA PHE A 146 -2.47 -12.85 8.43
C PHE A 146 -1.03 -12.36 8.28
N ALA A 147 -0.70 -11.64 7.20
CA ALA A 147 0.64 -11.12 6.96
C ALA A 147 1.07 -10.13 8.05
N CYS A 148 0.17 -9.22 8.46
CA CYS A 148 0.39 -8.30 9.58
C CYS A 148 0.55 -9.06 10.91
N GLY A 149 -0.24 -10.11 11.14
CA GLY A 149 -0.12 -10.97 12.31
C GLY A 149 1.24 -11.67 12.40
N VAL A 150 1.75 -12.17 11.28
CA VAL A 150 3.10 -12.75 11.21
C VAL A 150 4.17 -11.72 11.55
N SER A 151 4.09 -10.53 10.98
CA SER A 151 5.04 -9.44 11.28
C SER A 151 5.00 -9.03 12.74
N THR A 152 3.79 -8.87 13.30
CA THR A 152 3.56 -8.53 14.71
C THR A 152 4.14 -9.61 15.63
N PHE A 153 3.94 -10.88 15.30
CA PHE A 153 4.50 -12.00 16.06
C PHE A 153 6.03 -12.00 16.04
N LEU A 154 6.65 -11.85 14.86
CA LEU A 154 8.10 -11.84 14.72
C LEU A 154 8.75 -10.67 15.46
N LEU A 155 8.17 -9.47 15.35
CA LEU A 155 8.67 -8.30 16.05
C LEU A 155 8.35 -8.36 17.55
N GLY A 156 7.25 -9.00 17.92
CA GLY A 156 6.94 -9.34 19.32
C GLY A 156 8.00 -10.25 19.98
N ILE A 157 8.64 -11.14 19.22
CA ILE A 157 9.78 -11.92 19.70
C ILE A 157 10.96 -11.00 20.04
N VAL A 158 11.22 -9.98 19.22
CA VAL A 158 12.31 -9.03 19.43
C VAL A 158 12.07 -8.17 20.67
N THR A 159 10.83 -7.74 20.87
CA THR A 159 10.42 -6.88 22.01
C THR A 159 10.07 -7.68 23.28
N GLY A 160 9.96 -9.01 23.18
CA GLY A 160 9.59 -9.87 24.31
C GLY A 160 8.16 -9.70 24.82
N GLY A 161 7.31 -8.94 24.11
CA GLY A 161 5.91 -8.69 24.48
C GLY A 161 5.03 -9.92 24.25
N PHE A 162 4.30 -10.35 25.28
CA PHE A 162 3.23 -11.35 25.15
C PHE A 162 2.01 -10.86 25.93
N PHE A 163 1.00 -10.35 25.23
CA PHE A 163 -0.10 -9.56 25.80
C PHE A 163 0.44 -8.45 26.72
N GLY A 164 1.38 -7.66 26.19
CA GLY A 164 2.18 -6.74 26.97
C GLY A 164 3.10 -7.50 27.94
N ASN A 165 3.10 -7.12 29.20
CA ASN A 165 3.90 -7.76 30.27
C ASN A 165 3.12 -8.81 31.08
N ALA A 166 2.13 -9.47 30.48
CA ALA A 166 1.27 -10.40 31.20
C ALA A 166 2.06 -11.59 31.75
N VAL A 167 2.97 -12.19 30.98
CA VAL A 167 3.74 -13.38 31.43
C VAL A 167 4.69 -13.07 32.58
N PRO A 168 5.54 -12.05 32.51
CA PRO A 168 6.39 -11.69 33.67
C PRO A 168 5.59 -11.33 34.93
N THR A 169 4.43 -10.67 34.75
CA THR A 169 3.56 -10.29 35.87
C THR A 169 2.93 -11.50 36.54
N ILE A 170 2.41 -12.43 35.77
CA ILE A 170 1.79 -13.68 36.27
C ILE A 170 2.84 -14.52 36.99
N VAL A 171 4.02 -14.69 36.40
CA VAL A 171 5.11 -15.48 37.00
C VAL A 171 5.55 -14.90 38.36
N LYS A 172 5.67 -13.58 38.48
CA LYS A 172 5.94 -12.89 39.73
C LYS A 172 4.84 -13.10 40.78
N MET A 173 3.56 -13.10 40.37
CA MET A 173 2.44 -13.34 41.29
C MET A 173 2.46 -14.76 41.88
N PHE A 174 2.97 -15.75 41.16
CA PHE A 174 3.13 -17.12 41.66
C PHE A 174 4.44 -17.37 42.42
N GLY A 175 5.24 -16.31 42.67
CA GLY A 175 6.44 -16.39 43.49
C GLY A 175 7.61 -17.15 42.86
N HIS A 176 7.62 -17.31 41.58
CA HIS A 176 8.68 -17.97 40.82
C HIS A 176 9.44 -16.95 39.98
N ASP A 177 10.73 -16.76 40.30
CA ASP A 177 11.65 -16.02 39.44
C ASP A 177 12.16 -16.93 38.31
N VAL A 178 11.25 -17.31 37.37
CA VAL A 178 11.65 -18.12 36.23
C VAL A 178 12.14 -17.18 35.13
N LYS A 179 13.40 -17.30 34.75
CA LYS A 179 13.95 -16.66 33.55
C LYS A 179 13.41 -17.36 32.30
N LEU A 180 12.36 -16.80 31.74
CA LEU A 180 11.73 -17.31 30.49
C LEU A 180 12.48 -16.83 29.22
N GLY A 181 13.79 -16.74 29.22
CA GLY A 181 14.59 -16.37 28.05
C GLY A 181 14.19 -15.01 27.48
N ILE A 182 13.78 -14.97 26.20
CA ILE A 182 13.44 -13.76 25.44
C ILE A 182 12.29 -12.96 26.09
N LEU A 183 11.32 -13.62 26.74
CA LEU A 183 10.21 -12.98 27.45
C LEU A 183 10.63 -12.21 28.72
N THR A 184 11.79 -12.52 29.27
CA THR A 184 12.32 -11.85 30.50
C THR A 184 13.48 -10.93 30.18
N SER A 185 14.17 -11.14 29.07
CA SER A 185 15.30 -10.35 28.60
C SER A 185 15.13 -10.10 27.10
N PRO A 186 14.23 -9.18 26.70
CA PRO A 186 14.02 -8.84 25.29
C PRO A 186 15.28 -8.20 24.69
N LEU A 187 15.44 -8.29 23.40
CA LEU A 187 16.51 -7.61 22.66
C LEU A 187 16.31 -6.08 22.67
N LEU A 188 15.05 -5.64 22.65
CA LEU A 188 14.63 -4.24 22.76
C LEU A 188 13.42 -4.18 23.68
N ASP A 189 13.58 -3.51 24.82
CA ASP A 189 12.48 -3.30 25.76
C ASP A 189 11.75 -1.98 25.39
N PRO A 190 10.47 -2.03 24.99
CA PRO A 190 9.71 -0.83 24.66
C PRO A 190 9.63 0.21 25.79
N LEU A 191 9.79 -0.21 27.02
CA LEU A 191 9.72 0.67 28.20
C LEU A 191 11.04 1.38 28.49
N THR A 192 12.18 0.69 28.30
CA THR A 192 13.52 1.24 28.61
C THR A 192 14.18 1.84 27.37
N ASP A 193 13.99 1.22 26.19
CA ASP A 193 14.64 1.59 24.92
C ASP A 193 13.75 2.39 23.98
N THR A 194 12.71 3.04 24.50
CA THR A 194 11.72 3.81 23.72
C THR A 194 12.38 4.76 22.72
N THR A 195 13.46 5.45 23.13
CA THR A 195 14.16 6.39 22.24
C THR A 195 14.83 5.71 21.06
N GLN A 196 15.41 4.52 21.25
CA GLN A 196 16.05 3.77 20.18
C GLN A 196 15.01 3.25 19.17
N ILE A 197 13.89 2.75 19.67
CA ILE A 197 12.76 2.30 18.85
C ILE A 197 12.19 3.48 18.03
N LEU A 198 12.02 4.65 18.66
CA LEU A 198 11.53 5.85 17.99
C LEU A 198 12.48 6.31 16.88
N ILE A 199 13.79 6.35 17.14
CA ILE A 199 14.80 6.70 16.12
C ILE A 199 14.79 5.67 14.99
N GLY A 200 14.73 4.38 15.29
CA GLY A 200 14.64 3.31 14.31
C GLY A 200 13.42 3.44 13.41
N ALA A 201 12.25 3.71 14.00
CA ALA A 201 11.01 3.94 13.26
C ALA A 201 11.09 5.19 12.37
N MET A 202 11.72 6.27 12.87
CA MET A 202 11.91 7.50 12.09
C MET A 202 12.85 7.29 10.89
N VAL A 203 13.96 6.56 11.07
CA VAL A 203 14.88 6.20 9.99
C VAL A 203 14.17 5.35 8.94
N LEU A 204 13.38 4.36 9.37
CA LEU A 204 12.62 3.51 8.47
C LEU A 204 11.56 4.31 7.69
N GLY A 205 10.87 5.25 8.37
CA GLY A 205 9.93 6.17 7.73
C GLY A 205 10.60 7.05 6.68
N PHE A 206 11.80 7.54 6.99
CA PHE A 206 12.60 8.29 6.02
C PHE A 206 12.97 7.45 4.78
N ILE A 207 13.36 6.19 4.98
CA ILE A 207 13.66 5.27 3.86
C ILE A 207 12.40 5.05 3.00
N GLN A 208 11.23 4.87 3.62
CA GLN A 208 9.97 4.70 2.89
C GLN A 208 9.63 5.93 2.05
N LEU A 209 9.68 7.13 2.64
CA LEU A 209 9.41 8.39 1.94
C LEU A 209 10.39 8.57 0.76
N SER A 210 11.69 8.38 1.02
CA SER A 210 12.72 8.48 -0.01
C SER A 210 12.48 7.48 -1.16
N THR A 211 12.03 6.26 -0.84
CA THR A 211 11.70 5.26 -1.86
C THR A 211 10.54 5.73 -2.74
N GLY A 212 9.48 6.29 -2.15
CA GLY A 212 8.36 6.85 -2.89
C GLY A 212 8.78 7.99 -3.82
N MET A 213 9.59 8.92 -3.31
CA MET A 213 10.11 10.05 -4.09
C MET A 213 11.00 9.60 -5.26
N VAL A 214 11.88 8.63 -5.05
CA VAL A 214 12.72 8.06 -6.13
C VAL A 214 11.84 7.45 -7.21
N VAL A 215 10.80 6.70 -6.85
CA VAL A 215 9.88 6.09 -7.83
C VAL A 215 9.15 7.17 -8.62
N ASN A 216 8.63 8.21 -7.97
CA ASN A 216 7.98 9.32 -8.66
C ASN A 216 8.94 10.03 -9.61
N MET A 217 10.15 10.33 -9.15
CA MET A 217 11.20 10.94 -9.99
C MET A 217 11.52 10.08 -11.22
N VAL A 218 11.61 8.76 -11.06
CA VAL A 218 11.85 7.84 -12.21
C VAL A 218 10.66 7.86 -13.18
N MET A 219 9.42 7.94 -12.67
CA MET A 219 8.23 8.03 -13.51
C MET A 219 8.19 9.33 -14.32
N GLU A 220 8.42 10.47 -13.69
CA GLU A 220 8.47 11.78 -14.36
C GLU A 220 9.59 11.85 -15.40
N CYS A 221 10.77 11.29 -15.09
CA CYS A 221 11.86 11.17 -16.05
C CYS A 221 11.50 10.33 -17.28
N ARG A 222 10.77 9.23 -17.09
CA ARG A 222 10.28 8.38 -18.21
C ARG A 222 9.26 9.09 -19.08
N GLN A 223 8.49 10.01 -18.53
CA GLN A 223 7.54 10.86 -19.25
C GLN A 223 8.23 12.05 -19.95
N GLY A 224 9.55 12.16 -19.89
CA GLY A 224 10.31 13.25 -20.51
C GLY A 224 10.33 14.56 -19.72
N LYS A 225 9.72 14.60 -18.51
CA LYS A 225 9.63 15.78 -17.65
C LYS A 225 10.78 15.84 -16.64
N VAL A 226 12.00 15.75 -17.13
CA VAL A 226 13.20 15.69 -16.26
C VAL A 226 13.36 16.94 -15.38
N GLY A 227 12.97 18.13 -15.90
CA GLY A 227 13.01 19.36 -15.14
C GLY A 227 12.10 19.30 -13.91
N ASP A 228 10.84 18.88 -14.11
CA ASP A 228 9.85 18.79 -13.04
C ASP A 228 10.27 17.76 -12.00
N ALA A 229 10.81 16.61 -12.42
CA ALA A 229 11.32 15.56 -11.54
C ALA A 229 12.43 16.09 -10.59
N ILE A 230 13.38 16.88 -11.11
CA ILE A 230 14.47 17.42 -10.30
C ILE A 230 13.97 18.51 -9.36
N PHE A 231 13.11 19.42 -9.83
CA PHE A 231 12.64 20.53 -9.02
C PHE A 231 11.60 20.10 -7.97
N ASN A 232 10.72 19.16 -8.30
CA ASN A 232 9.71 18.67 -7.36
C ASN A 232 10.33 17.77 -6.30
N GLU A 233 10.95 16.66 -6.72
CA GLU A 233 11.44 15.65 -5.79
C GLU A 233 12.85 15.95 -5.28
N GLY A 234 13.73 16.51 -6.11
CA GLY A 234 15.10 16.88 -5.72
C GLY A 234 15.13 17.91 -4.60
N THR A 235 14.20 18.88 -4.62
CA THR A 235 14.06 19.89 -3.56
C THR A 235 13.81 19.26 -2.19
N TRP A 236 12.97 18.23 -2.12
CA TRP A 236 12.70 17.50 -0.86
C TRP A 236 13.94 16.79 -0.34
N PHE A 237 14.76 16.18 -1.20
CA PHE A 237 16.01 15.55 -0.78
C PHE A 237 16.98 16.59 -0.19
N VAL A 238 17.05 17.79 -0.74
CA VAL A 238 17.86 18.88 -0.19
C VAL A 238 17.35 19.32 1.18
N ILE A 239 16.03 19.43 1.35
CA ILE A 239 15.40 19.76 2.65
C ILE A 239 15.72 18.68 3.69
N PHE A 240 15.58 17.40 3.34
CA PHE A 240 15.87 16.31 4.25
C PHE A 240 17.36 16.23 4.61
N ALA A 241 18.25 16.44 3.64
CA ALA A 241 19.69 16.52 3.91
C ALA A 241 20.03 17.69 4.84
N GLY A 242 19.44 18.87 4.60
CA GLY A 242 19.57 20.02 5.47
C GLY A 242 19.08 19.75 6.91
N LEU A 243 17.92 19.11 7.03
CA LEU A 243 17.36 18.73 8.34
C LEU A 243 18.26 17.72 9.07
N ALA A 244 18.79 16.73 8.36
CA ALA A 244 19.72 15.75 8.93
C ALA A 244 21.01 16.40 9.43
N LEU A 245 21.60 17.30 8.66
CA LEU A 245 22.78 18.07 9.06
C LEU A 245 22.52 18.95 10.29
N PHE A 246 21.31 19.53 10.37
CA PHE A 246 20.89 20.31 11.54
C PHE A 246 20.80 19.45 12.81
N VAL A 247 20.14 18.29 12.73
CA VAL A 247 19.97 17.35 13.85
C VAL A 247 21.33 16.81 14.32
N LEU A 248 22.21 16.48 13.37
CA LEU A 248 23.55 15.99 13.68
C LEU A 248 24.51 17.10 14.15
N LYS A 249 24.07 18.36 14.18
CA LYS A 249 24.88 19.55 14.52
C LYS A 249 26.17 19.65 13.67
N ILE A 250 26.19 19.00 12.50
CA ILE A 250 27.29 19.04 11.54
C ILE A 250 26.95 20.17 10.54
N GLY A 251 27.63 21.28 10.63
CA GLY A 251 27.45 22.34 9.61
C GLY A 251 27.18 23.74 10.14
N ASN A 252 27.78 24.09 11.26
CA ASN A 252 27.91 25.51 11.63
C ASN A 252 29.08 26.13 10.85
N ILE A 253 28.80 26.72 9.69
CA ILE A 253 29.77 27.54 8.96
C ILE A 253 29.52 28.99 9.36
N GLY A 254 30.45 29.56 10.16
CA GLY A 254 30.41 30.98 10.54
C GLY A 254 29.25 31.40 11.44
N GLY A 255 28.69 30.47 12.28
CA GLY A 255 27.62 30.79 13.23
C GLY A 255 26.21 30.81 12.67
N VAL A 256 26.04 30.59 11.37
CA VAL A 256 24.71 30.48 10.74
C VAL A 256 24.47 28.99 10.37
N PRO A 257 23.37 28.37 10.84
CA PRO A 257 23.03 27.02 10.42
C PRO A 257 22.74 27.02 8.90
N VAL A 258 23.44 26.18 8.16
CA VAL A 258 23.29 26.02 6.69
C VAL A 258 21.84 25.76 6.27
N VAL A 259 21.05 25.17 7.17
CA VAL A 259 19.60 24.95 7.01
C VAL A 259 18.82 26.24 6.81
N LEU A 260 19.21 27.32 7.49
CA LEU A 260 18.53 28.60 7.36
C LEU A 260 18.74 29.20 5.97
N LEU A 261 19.91 28.98 5.38
CA LEU A 261 20.24 29.40 4.01
C LEU A 261 19.46 28.56 2.97
N SER A 262 19.29 27.26 3.18
CA SER A 262 18.52 26.41 2.26
C SER A 262 17.03 26.69 2.33
N LEU A 263 16.47 26.93 3.52
CA LEU A 263 15.05 27.31 3.71
C LEU A 263 14.73 28.68 3.11
N ILE A 264 15.64 29.67 3.23
CA ILE A 264 15.47 31.00 2.61
C ILE A 264 15.46 30.89 1.08
N HIS A 265 16.32 30.04 0.51
CA HIS A 265 16.39 29.85 -0.96
C HIS A 265 15.17 29.14 -1.54
N ILE A 266 14.52 28.26 -0.75
CA ILE A 266 13.33 27.51 -1.15
C ILE A 266 12.05 28.34 -0.96
N SER A 267 12.05 29.27 0.01
CA SER A 267 10.88 30.12 0.29
C SER A 267 10.76 31.35 -0.63
N GLU A 268 11.76 31.67 -1.46
CA GLU A 268 11.58 32.68 -2.51
C GLU A 268 10.78 32.06 -3.67
N PRO A 269 9.49 32.45 -3.80
CA PRO A 269 8.74 32.05 -5.00
C PRO A 269 9.41 32.74 -6.18
N THR A 270 9.96 31.98 -7.09
CA THR A 270 10.35 32.45 -8.42
C THR A 270 9.09 33.02 -9.08
N ARG A 271 8.83 34.31 -8.83
CA ARG A 271 7.95 35.12 -9.68
C ARG A 271 8.58 35.16 -11.07
N ARG A 272 8.10 34.29 -11.94
CA ARG A 272 8.06 34.53 -13.39
C ARG A 272 6.80 33.90 -13.96
#